data_f6c739684aaf2ea97992178911426912
#
_entry.id   f6c739684aaf2ea97992178911426912
#
_cell.length_a   1.000
_cell.length_b   1.000
_cell.length_c   1.000
_cell.angle_alpha   90.00
_cell.angle_beta   90.00
_cell.angle_gamma   90.00
#
_symmetry.space_group_name_H-M   'P 1'
#
loop_
_entity.id
_entity.type
_entity.pdbx_description
1 polymer ?
#
loop_
_entity_poly.entity_id
_entity_poly.type
_entity_poly.pdbx_seq_one_letter_code
_entity_poly.pdbx_strand_id
1 'polypeptide(L)'
;DSKSFFYSKLDKFHRPRQIYKHVVGTPIDSDKLIFEEKDETFTCGISLSTDEKFFIISSSDHITVEEYFFPSDTKSIKPVLFQKRKKNVRYSLDSWKEYFYIQTNEDARDYKILRCKINDINKLEEFIPPKKETVIGGLEFLDNFIVRSEKSDAIHKIFVRDIKTNQEEEIKISEEAIGIPGASLMQKDRNTSKIRVGWESMKTPGKVYEYDILTK
;
A
#
# COMPACT_ATOMS: atom_id res chain seq x y z
N ASP A 1 14.83 -12.92 -5.35
CA ASP A 1 15.67 -13.66 -6.27
C ASP A 1 14.84 -14.77 -6.94
N SER A 2 15.30 -15.26 -8.08
CA SER A 2 14.60 -16.33 -8.81
C SER A 2 14.77 -17.72 -8.17
N LYS A 3 15.29 -17.81 -6.96
CA LYS A 3 15.61 -19.07 -6.26
C LYS A 3 14.60 -19.44 -5.20
N SER A 4 13.76 -18.51 -4.77
CA SER A 4 12.75 -18.77 -3.75
C SER A 4 11.56 -17.83 -3.89
N PHE A 5 10.41 -18.26 -3.38
CA PHE A 5 9.19 -17.44 -3.32
C PHE A 5 8.40 -17.72 -2.05
N PHE A 6 7.52 -16.81 -1.71
CA PHE A 6 6.56 -16.98 -0.62
C PHE A 6 5.19 -17.34 -1.19
N TYR A 7 4.44 -18.14 -0.44
CA TYR A 7 3.07 -18.49 -0.79
C TYR A 7 2.20 -18.64 0.45
N SER A 8 0.90 -18.42 0.28
CA SER A 8 -0.09 -18.66 1.33
C SER A 8 -0.64 -20.07 1.22
N LYS A 9 -0.63 -20.81 2.32
CA LYS A 9 -1.27 -22.11 2.43
C LYS A 9 -2.66 -21.98 3.01
N LEU A 10 -3.61 -22.65 2.37
CA LEU A 10 -5.01 -22.61 2.77
C LEU A 10 -5.28 -23.64 3.89
N ASP A 11 -6.20 -23.30 4.80
CA ASP A 11 -6.73 -24.21 5.78
C ASP A 11 -7.81 -25.17 5.17
N LYS A 12 -8.40 -26.02 5.99
CA LYS A 12 -9.47 -26.94 5.56
C LYS A 12 -10.75 -26.25 5.05
N PHE A 13 -10.89 -24.94 5.28
CA PHE A 13 -11.99 -24.11 4.79
C PHE A 13 -11.59 -23.24 3.60
N HIS A 14 -10.46 -23.54 2.96
CA HIS A 14 -9.89 -22.78 1.83
C HIS A 14 -9.55 -21.32 2.15
N ARG A 15 -9.19 -21.01 3.41
CA ARG A 15 -8.77 -19.67 3.81
C ARG A 15 -7.26 -19.60 3.98
N PRO A 16 -6.57 -18.55 3.48
CA PRO A 16 -5.13 -18.39 3.64
C PRO A 16 -4.80 -18.05 5.09
N ARG A 17 -4.13 -18.98 5.78
CA ARG A 17 -3.82 -18.90 7.20
C ARG A 17 -2.33 -18.98 7.53
N GLN A 18 -1.55 -19.46 6.60
CA GLN A 18 -0.11 -19.68 6.80
C GLN A 18 0.68 -19.13 5.61
N ILE A 19 1.83 -18.54 5.90
CA ILE A 19 2.80 -18.08 4.90
C ILE A 19 4.00 -19.00 4.96
N TYR A 20 4.34 -19.60 3.83
CA TYR A 20 5.52 -20.45 3.65
C TYR A 20 6.52 -19.81 2.69
N LYS A 21 7.78 -20.20 2.85
CA LYS A 21 8.84 -19.95 1.87
C LYS A 21 9.25 -21.26 1.22
N HIS A 22 9.20 -21.29 -0.11
CA HIS A 22 9.70 -22.38 -0.94
C HIS A 22 11.04 -22.01 -1.58
N VAL A 23 11.95 -22.97 -1.65
CA VAL A 23 13.20 -22.85 -2.41
C VAL A 23 13.05 -23.68 -3.69
N VAL A 24 13.18 -23.04 -4.85
CA VAL A 24 13.00 -23.69 -6.15
C VAL A 24 13.97 -24.89 -6.30
N GLY A 25 13.40 -26.04 -6.68
CA GLY A 25 14.16 -27.28 -6.83
C GLY A 25 14.27 -28.16 -5.56
N THR A 26 13.65 -27.74 -4.44
CA THR A 26 13.58 -28.57 -3.23
C THR A 26 12.19 -29.22 -3.08
N PRO A 27 12.08 -30.34 -2.33
CA PRO A 27 10.77 -30.91 -2.00
C PRO A 27 9.90 -29.98 -1.20
N ILE A 28 8.58 -30.00 -1.44
CA ILE A 28 7.60 -29.14 -0.74
C ILE A 28 7.58 -29.37 0.79
N ASP A 29 7.90 -30.59 1.23
CA ASP A 29 7.96 -30.93 2.66
C ASP A 29 9.14 -30.26 3.39
N SER A 30 10.08 -29.67 2.64
CA SER A 30 11.17 -28.86 3.19
C SER A 30 10.84 -27.39 3.35
N ASP A 31 9.63 -26.97 2.96
CA ASP A 31 9.23 -25.58 2.99
C ASP A 31 9.15 -25.03 4.42
N LYS A 32 9.61 -23.82 4.57
CA LYS A 32 9.69 -23.19 5.88
C LYS A 32 8.44 -22.37 6.18
N LEU A 33 7.76 -22.69 7.27
CA LEU A 33 6.68 -21.82 7.81
C LEU A 33 7.29 -20.51 8.32
N ILE A 34 6.78 -19.40 7.83
CA ILE A 34 7.23 -18.03 8.16
C ILE A 34 6.25 -17.35 9.12
N PHE A 35 4.94 -17.53 8.88
CA PHE A 35 3.90 -16.92 9.69
C PHE A 35 2.66 -17.81 9.72
N GLU A 36 1.97 -17.80 10.85
CA GLU A 36 0.69 -18.46 11.02
C GLU A 36 -0.28 -17.57 11.78
N GLU A 37 -1.44 -17.30 11.16
CA GLU A 37 -2.55 -16.65 11.83
C GLU A 37 -3.37 -17.70 12.59
N LYS A 38 -3.47 -17.54 13.90
CA LYS A 38 -4.15 -18.51 14.79
C LYS A 38 -5.64 -18.22 14.97
N ASP A 39 -6.02 -16.95 14.80
CA ASP A 39 -7.42 -16.55 14.91
C ASP A 39 -8.18 -16.97 13.64
N GLU A 40 -9.18 -17.84 13.79
CA GLU A 40 -9.95 -18.39 12.67
C GLU A 40 -10.80 -17.35 11.92
N THR A 41 -10.99 -16.16 12.46
CA THR A 41 -11.72 -15.08 11.82
C THR A 41 -10.84 -14.25 10.89
N PHE A 42 -9.51 -14.40 10.98
CA PHE A 42 -8.52 -13.66 10.19
C PHE A 42 -7.94 -14.53 9.07
N THR A 43 -7.52 -13.87 8.01
CA THR A 43 -6.73 -14.43 6.91
C THR A 43 -5.42 -13.68 6.79
N CYS A 44 -4.38 -14.31 6.21
CA CYS A 44 -3.11 -13.65 6.01
C CYS A 44 -2.62 -13.73 4.57
N GLY A 45 -1.88 -12.69 4.18
CA GLY A 45 -1.22 -12.59 2.89
C GLY A 45 0.17 -11.96 3.04
N ILE A 46 0.97 -12.05 1.99
CA ILE A 46 2.30 -11.43 1.94
C ILE A 46 2.46 -10.64 0.66
N SER A 47 3.04 -9.46 0.76
CA SER A 47 3.37 -8.59 -0.36
C SER A 47 4.76 -8.00 -0.20
N LEU A 48 5.29 -7.43 -1.28
CA LEU A 48 6.53 -6.67 -1.26
C LEU A 48 6.17 -5.19 -1.16
N SER A 49 6.92 -4.42 -0.38
CA SER A 49 6.76 -2.96 -0.32
C SER A 49 7.11 -2.31 -1.66
N THR A 50 6.64 -1.09 -1.88
CA THR A 50 6.85 -0.37 -3.14
C THR A 50 8.33 -0.20 -3.50
N ASP A 51 9.21 0.01 -2.54
CA ASP A 51 10.67 0.12 -2.77
C ASP A 51 11.41 -1.22 -2.70
N GLU A 52 10.66 -2.34 -2.60
CA GLU A 52 11.17 -3.71 -2.54
C GLU A 52 12.11 -4.01 -1.35
N LYS A 53 12.17 -3.12 -0.36
CA LYS A 53 13.04 -3.30 0.81
C LYS A 53 12.48 -4.24 1.86
N PHE A 54 11.16 -4.38 1.93
CA PHE A 54 10.48 -5.17 2.95
C PHE A 54 9.42 -6.09 2.35
N PHE A 55 9.32 -7.28 2.91
CA PHE A 55 8.11 -8.07 2.83
C PHE A 55 7.17 -7.64 3.95
N ILE A 56 5.89 -7.49 3.62
CA ILE A 56 4.83 -7.12 4.53
C ILE A 56 3.83 -8.27 4.58
N ILE A 57 3.58 -8.79 5.78
CA ILE A 57 2.54 -9.78 6.04
C ILE A 57 1.36 -9.06 6.64
N SER A 58 0.21 -9.12 5.95
CA SER A 58 -1.04 -8.57 6.45
C SER A 58 -1.91 -9.71 7.00
N SER A 59 -2.35 -9.57 8.23
CA SER A 59 -3.36 -10.42 8.84
C SER A 59 -4.61 -9.61 9.11
N SER A 60 -5.75 -10.01 8.52
CA SER A 60 -6.95 -9.17 8.53
C SER A 60 -8.25 -9.98 8.52
N ASP A 61 -9.28 -9.39 9.12
CA ASP A 61 -10.68 -9.66 8.83
C ASP A 61 -11.26 -8.54 7.93
N HIS A 62 -12.58 -8.37 7.89
CA HIS A 62 -13.20 -7.33 7.05
C HIS A 62 -12.96 -5.90 7.54
N ILE A 63 -12.68 -5.69 8.83
CA ILE A 63 -12.67 -4.38 9.46
C ILE A 63 -11.46 -4.12 10.37
N THR A 64 -10.61 -5.12 10.57
CA THR A 64 -9.45 -5.06 11.47
C THR A 64 -8.22 -5.60 10.75
N VAL A 65 -7.09 -4.94 10.90
CA VAL A 65 -5.82 -5.33 10.26
C VAL A 65 -4.69 -5.33 11.28
N GLU A 66 -3.76 -6.25 11.13
CA GLU A 66 -2.48 -6.31 11.81
C GLU A 66 -1.39 -6.64 10.80
N GLU A 67 -0.31 -5.88 10.79
CA GLU A 67 0.76 -6.08 9.81
C GLU A 67 2.11 -6.31 10.47
N TYR A 68 2.86 -7.19 9.83
CA TYR A 68 4.22 -7.54 10.19
C TYR A 68 5.13 -7.25 8.99
N PHE A 69 6.40 -6.97 9.26
CA PHE A 69 7.36 -6.74 8.19
C PHE A 69 8.71 -7.40 8.50
N PHE A 70 9.49 -7.63 7.47
CA PHE A 70 10.89 -8.06 7.56
C PHE A 70 11.66 -7.64 6.31
N PRO A 71 12.99 -7.38 6.39
CA PRO A 71 13.81 -6.98 5.26
C PRO A 71 13.81 -8.04 4.15
N SER A 72 13.72 -7.60 2.90
CA SER A 72 13.65 -8.51 1.74
C SER A 72 14.97 -9.25 1.46
N ASP A 73 16.10 -8.70 1.88
CA ASP A 73 17.45 -9.24 1.71
C ASP A 73 17.91 -10.11 2.88
N THR A 74 17.06 -10.30 3.91
CA THR A 74 17.47 -11.04 5.11
C THR A 74 17.62 -12.54 4.87
N LYS A 75 18.68 -13.12 5.43
CA LYS A 75 18.87 -14.58 5.49
C LYS A 75 18.07 -15.23 6.63
N SER A 76 17.79 -14.47 7.69
CA SER A 76 17.05 -14.93 8.88
C SER A 76 15.71 -14.21 8.96
N ILE A 77 14.67 -14.85 8.45
CA ILE A 77 13.33 -14.25 8.41
C ILE A 77 12.71 -14.30 9.80
N LYS A 78 12.43 -13.13 10.34
CA LYS A 78 11.73 -12.93 11.62
C LYS A 78 10.74 -11.78 11.42
N PRO A 79 9.46 -12.06 11.15
CA PRO A 79 8.46 -11.02 11.04
C PRO A 79 8.36 -10.19 12.32
N VAL A 80 8.47 -8.88 12.18
CA VAL A 80 8.33 -7.91 13.26
C VAL A 80 6.94 -7.32 13.19
N LEU A 81 6.19 -7.36 14.28
CA LEU A 81 4.89 -6.72 14.38
C LEU A 81 5.06 -5.20 14.28
N PHE A 82 4.32 -4.58 13.34
CA PHE A 82 4.32 -3.12 13.22
C PHE A 82 3.46 -2.48 14.30
N GLN A 83 2.17 -2.80 14.34
CA GLN A 83 1.24 -2.38 15.38
C GLN A 83 0.27 -3.51 15.71
N LYS A 84 -0.02 -3.69 17.00
CA LYS A 84 -1.02 -4.66 17.44
C LYS A 84 -2.41 -4.28 16.94
N ARG A 85 -3.16 -5.28 16.45
CA ARG A 85 -4.53 -5.08 15.97
C ARG A 85 -5.42 -4.42 17.04
N LYS A 86 -6.24 -3.47 16.59
CA LYS A 86 -7.32 -2.85 17.38
C LYS A 86 -8.62 -3.10 16.63
N LYS A 87 -9.65 -3.52 17.35
CA LYS A 87 -10.96 -3.80 16.74
C LYS A 87 -11.47 -2.61 15.94
N ASN A 88 -11.92 -2.84 14.71
CA ASN A 88 -12.41 -1.84 13.76
C ASN A 88 -11.34 -0.85 13.26
N VAL A 89 -10.07 -1.09 13.54
CA VAL A 89 -8.98 -0.30 12.97
C VAL A 89 -8.37 -1.06 11.80
N ARG A 90 -8.37 -0.41 10.66
CA ARG A 90 -7.69 -0.86 9.44
C ARG A 90 -6.49 0.03 9.20
N TYR A 91 -5.40 -0.57 8.82
CA TYR A 91 -4.27 0.17 8.28
C TYR A 91 -3.55 -0.65 7.21
N SER A 92 -2.84 0.03 6.35
CA SER A 92 -1.91 -0.56 5.39
C SER A 92 -0.55 0.10 5.54
N LEU A 93 0.49 -0.73 5.51
CA LEU A 93 1.89 -0.34 5.62
C LEU A 93 2.54 -0.41 4.24
N ASP A 94 3.32 0.60 3.90
CA ASP A 94 4.23 0.56 2.75
C ASP A 94 5.54 1.25 3.09
N SER A 95 6.60 0.97 2.36
CA SER A 95 7.87 1.66 2.55
C SER A 95 8.32 2.38 1.29
N TRP A 96 8.89 3.58 1.50
CA TRP A 96 9.55 4.34 0.45
C TRP A 96 10.71 5.12 1.02
N LYS A 97 11.91 4.87 0.51
CA LYS A 97 13.18 5.48 0.93
C LYS A 97 13.49 5.22 2.41
N GLU A 98 13.33 6.25 3.27
CA GLU A 98 13.67 6.18 4.70
C GLU A 98 12.45 6.03 5.61
N TYR A 99 11.24 5.97 5.03
CA TYR A 99 10.01 6.00 5.79
C TYR A 99 9.13 4.78 5.52
N PHE A 100 8.44 4.36 6.56
CA PHE A 100 7.16 3.66 6.44
C PHE A 100 6.04 4.68 6.35
N TYR A 101 5.06 4.41 5.49
CA TYR A 101 3.81 5.15 5.34
C TYR A 101 2.65 4.27 5.75
N ILE A 102 1.73 4.83 6.53
CA ILE A 102 0.62 4.10 7.13
C ILE A 102 -0.68 4.82 6.81
N GLN A 103 -1.47 4.25 5.90
CA GLN A 103 -2.84 4.70 5.71
C GLN A 103 -3.71 4.03 6.77
N THR A 104 -4.43 4.80 7.59
CA THR A 104 -5.23 4.23 8.67
C THR A 104 -6.54 4.98 8.90
N ASN A 105 -7.56 4.25 9.38
CA ASN A 105 -8.81 4.84 9.85
C ASN A 105 -8.82 5.07 11.38
N GLU A 106 -7.70 4.86 12.08
CA GLU A 106 -7.61 5.12 13.51
C GLU A 106 -7.81 6.62 13.79
N ASP A 107 -8.85 6.96 14.56
CA ASP A 107 -9.28 8.34 14.83
C ASP A 107 -9.50 9.19 13.56
N ALA A 108 -9.83 8.53 12.43
CA ALA A 108 -10.02 9.16 11.13
C ALA A 108 -10.95 8.31 10.25
N ARG A 109 -12.27 8.50 10.37
CA ARG A 109 -13.29 7.70 9.66
C ARG A 109 -12.98 7.49 8.18
N ASP A 110 -12.54 8.54 7.50
CA ASP A 110 -12.27 8.58 6.06
C ASP A 110 -10.77 8.51 5.76
N TYR A 111 -10.00 7.91 6.67
CA TYR A 111 -8.56 7.70 6.65
C TYR A 111 -7.73 8.96 6.83
N LYS A 112 -6.50 8.73 7.22
CA LYS A 112 -5.36 9.65 7.25
C LYS A 112 -4.11 8.87 6.88
N ILE A 113 -3.01 9.56 6.61
CA ILE A 113 -1.73 8.92 6.38
C ILE A 113 -0.74 9.41 7.42
N LEU A 114 -0.19 8.46 8.16
CA LEU A 114 0.93 8.65 9.05
C LEU A 114 2.21 8.19 8.36
N ARG A 115 3.35 8.60 8.88
CA ARG A 115 4.64 8.02 8.53
C ARG A 115 5.55 7.94 9.74
N CYS A 116 6.56 7.09 9.68
CA CYS A 116 7.65 7.03 10.64
C CYS A 116 8.95 6.66 9.94
N LYS A 117 10.08 6.97 10.53
CA LYS A 117 11.36 6.48 10.04
C LYS A 117 11.45 4.97 10.21
N ILE A 118 12.05 4.27 9.24
CA ILE A 118 12.23 2.81 9.27
C ILE A 118 12.98 2.35 10.53
N ASN A 119 13.93 3.15 11.02
CA ASN A 119 14.70 2.85 12.22
C ASN A 119 14.03 3.31 13.54
N ASP A 120 12.86 3.94 13.48
CA ASP A 120 12.11 4.41 14.66
C ASP A 120 10.59 4.30 14.40
N ILE A 121 10.09 3.08 14.36
CA ILE A 121 8.68 2.78 14.04
C ILE A 121 7.69 3.24 15.11
N ASN A 122 8.17 3.57 16.31
CA ASN A 122 7.32 4.03 17.42
C ASN A 122 7.01 5.52 17.35
N LYS A 123 7.75 6.28 16.54
CA LYS A 123 7.55 7.72 16.41
C LYS A 123 6.75 8.03 15.14
N LEU A 124 5.44 7.87 15.23
CA LEU A 124 4.52 8.22 14.16
C LEU A 124 4.33 9.73 14.06
N GLU A 125 4.36 10.27 12.87
CA GLU A 125 4.01 11.66 12.56
C GLU A 125 2.90 11.71 11.51
N GLU A 126 2.06 12.71 11.58
CA GLU A 126 1.00 12.91 10.60
C GLU A 126 1.61 13.43 9.29
N PHE A 127 1.37 12.69 8.20
CA PHE A 127 1.85 13.06 6.87
C PHE A 127 0.73 13.70 6.02
N ILE A 128 -0.45 13.07 6.01
CA ILE A 128 -1.67 13.62 5.43
C ILE A 128 -2.75 13.57 6.52
N PRO A 129 -3.22 14.73 7.02
CA PRO A 129 -4.26 14.79 8.04
C PRO A 129 -5.60 14.29 7.49
N PRO A 130 -6.51 13.84 8.35
CA PRO A 130 -7.87 13.54 7.93
C PRO A 130 -8.56 14.79 7.44
N LYS A 131 -9.39 14.67 6.41
CA LYS A 131 -10.16 15.77 5.83
C LYS A 131 -11.66 15.50 6.01
N LYS A 132 -12.40 16.55 6.36
CA LYS A 132 -13.85 16.43 6.49
C LYS A 132 -14.48 15.98 5.16
N GLU A 133 -15.36 14.97 5.21
CA GLU A 133 -16.11 14.46 4.06
C GLU A 133 -15.23 14.08 2.86
N THR A 134 -13.99 13.65 3.13
CA THR A 134 -13.02 13.29 2.10
C THR A 134 -12.34 11.99 2.45
N VAL A 135 -12.52 11.00 1.63
CA VAL A 135 -11.81 9.71 1.77
C VAL A 135 -10.39 9.89 1.23
N ILE A 136 -9.41 9.70 2.10
CA ILE A 136 -7.99 9.71 1.73
C ILE A 136 -7.63 8.33 1.18
N GLY A 137 -7.22 8.27 -0.10
CA GLY A 137 -6.74 7.06 -0.76
C GLY A 137 -5.29 6.73 -0.44
N GLY A 138 -4.81 5.65 -1.06
CA GLY A 138 -3.42 5.22 -0.94
C GLY A 138 -2.42 6.16 -1.61
N LEU A 139 -1.15 5.89 -1.37
CA LEU A 139 -0.02 6.59 -1.98
C LEU A 139 0.59 5.73 -3.09
N GLU A 140 1.03 6.40 -4.13
CA GLU A 140 1.93 5.87 -5.15
C GLU A 140 3.22 6.69 -5.15
N PHE A 141 4.36 6.01 -5.26
CA PHE A 141 5.66 6.65 -5.08
C PHE A 141 6.47 6.68 -6.38
N LEU A 142 7.00 7.85 -6.69
CA LEU A 142 8.04 8.10 -7.68
C LEU A 142 9.28 8.66 -6.98
N ASP A 143 10.43 8.68 -7.64
CA ASP A 143 11.66 9.16 -7.03
C ASP A 143 11.57 10.62 -6.55
N ASN A 144 10.85 11.46 -7.27
CA ASN A 144 10.70 12.88 -6.92
C ASN A 144 9.29 13.28 -6.51
N PHE A 145 8.29 12.36 -6.64
CA PHE A 145 6.90 12.70 -6.41
C PHE A 145 6.17 11.64 -5.59
N ILE A 146 5.16 12.07 -4.86
CA ILE A 146 4.16 11.19 -4.24
C ILE A 146 2.82 11.53 -4.85
N VAL A 147 2.13 10.53 -5.38
CA VAL A 147 0.81 10.67 -5.97
C VAL A 147 -0.22 10.10 -4.99
N ARG A 148 -1.31 10.80 -4.78
CA ARG A 148 -2.38 10.42 -3.87
C ARG A 148 -3.73 10.60 -4.53
N SER A 149 -4.65 9.66 -4.31
CA SER A 149 -6.06 9.82 -4.65
C SER A 149 -6.86 10.29 -3.44
N GLU A 150 -7.89 11.10 -3.69
CA GLU A 150 -8.91 11.47 -2.71
C GLU A 150 -10.29 11.35 -3.34
N LYS A 151 -11.33 11.20 -2.51
CA LYS A 151 -12.71 11.23 -2.97
C LYS A 151 -13.54 12.12 -2.04
N SER A 152 -14.12 13.19 -2.60
CA SER A 152 -15.04 14.09 -1.91
C SER A 152 -16.25 14.38 -2.80
N ASP A 153 -17.44 14.48 -2.23
CA ASP A 153 -18.69 14.70 -2.98
C ASP A 153 -18.88 13.72 -4.15
N ALA A 154 -18.50 12.46 -3.93
CA ALA A 154 -18.46 11.39 -4.94
C ALA A 154 -17.49 11.64 -6.11
N ILE A 155 -16.73 12.73 -6.12
CA ILE A 155 -15.76 13.08 -7.15
C ILE A 155 -14.37 12.63 -6.72
N HIS A 156 -13.67 11.94 -7.62
CA HIS A 156 -12.28 11.55 -7.43
C HIS A 156 -11.34 12.68 -7.82
N LYS A 157 -10.27 12.83 -7.04
CA LYS A 157 -9.20 13.82 -7.26
C LYS A 157 -7.86 13.13 -7.13
N ILE A 158 -6.88 13.62 -7.87
CA ILE A 158 -5.49 13.14 -7.81
C ILE A 158 -4.62 14.33 -7.41
N PHE A 159 -3.80 14.12 -6.41
CA PHE A 159 -2.82 15.09 -5.92
C PHE A 159 -1.41 14.58 -6.16
N VAL A 160 -0.54 15.46 -6.59
CA VAL A 160 0.89 15.19 -6.73
C VAL A 160 1.65 16.11 -5.79
N ARG A 161 2.50 15.51 -4.96
CA ARG A 161 3.40 16.23 -4.06
C ARG A 161 4.83 16.05 -4.54
N ASP A 162 5.53 17.16 -4.76
CA ASP A 162 6.97 17.17 -4.96
C ASP A 162 7.68 16.92 -3.62
N ILE A 163 8.55 15.90 -3.59
CA ILE A 163 9.21 15.47 -2.34
C ILE A 163 10.24 16.49 -1.86
N LYS A 164 10.87 17.23 -2.78
CA LYS A 164 11.92 18.19 -2.44
C LYS A 164 11.36 19.51 -1.91
N THR A 165 10.34 20.02 -2.59
CA THR A 165 9.73 21.33 -2.26
C THR A 165 8.59 21.19 -1.27
N ASN A 166 8.05 19.97 -1.09
CA ASN A 166 6.84 19.66 -0.34
C ASN A 166 5.57 20.39 -0.86
N GLN A 167 5.64 20.95 -2.06
CA GLN A 167 4.49 21.55 -2.73
C GLN A 167 3.57 20.46 -3.25
N GLU A 168 2.27 20.68 -3.16
CA GLU A 168 1.25 19.74 -3.59
C GLU A 168 0.27 20.44 -4.52
N GLU A 169 -0.09 19.79 -5.62
CA GLU A 169 -1.08 20.28 -6.57
C GLU A 169 -2.06 19.18 -6.99
N GLU A 170 -3.26 19.59 -7.34
CA GLU A 170 -4.29 18.71 -7.89
C GLU A 170 -4.11 18.60 -9.41
N ILE A 171 -4.11 17.39 -9.95
CA ILE A 171 -4.21 17.17 -11.39
C ILE A 171 -5.62 17.53 -11.83
N LYS A 172 -5.75 18.61 -12.61
CA LYS A 172 -7.03 19.07 -13.14
C LYS A 172 -7.44 18.22 -14.34
N ILE A 173 -8.58 17.57 -14.23
CA ILE A 173 -9.27 16.88 -15.31
C ILE A 173 -10.40 17.76 -15.78
N SER A 174 -10.58 17.89 -17.09
CA SER A 174 -11.53 18.86 -17.69
C SER A 174 -13.01 18.56 -17.43
N GLU A 175 -13.33 17.39 -16.94
CA GLU A 175 -14.69 16.94 -16.62
C GLU A 175 -14.74 16.34 -15.21
N GLU A 176 -15.92 16.41 -14.56
CA GLU A 176 -16.14 15.73 -13.28
C GLU A 176 -16.05 14.22 -13.47
N ALA A 177 -15.06 13.60 -12.86
CA ALA A 177 -14.81 12.17 -12.94
C ALA A 177 -15.67 11.42 -11.91
N ILE A 178 -16.50 10.50 -12.37
CA ILE A 178 -17.35 9.65 -11.51
C ILE A 178 -16.62 8.36 -11.12
N GLY A 179 -15.77 7.86 -11.99
CA GLY A 179 -14.90 6.72 -11.75
C GLY A 179 -13.47 7.08 -12.09
N ILE A 180 -12.57 7.02 -11.15
CA ILE A 180 -11.15 6.99 -11.41
C ILE A 180 -10.66 5.65 -10.90
N PRO A 181 -10.29 4.74 -11.78
CA PRO A 181 -9.37 3.70 -11.38
C PRO A 181 -8.01 4.37 -11.18
N GLY A 182 -7.78 4.99 -10.06
CA GLY A 182 -6.55 5.57 -9.54
C GLY A 182 -5.48 6.04 -10.54
N ALA A 183 -4.57 6.86 -10.10
CA ALA A 183 -3.28 6.96 -10.79
C ALA A 183 -2.58 5.61 -10.57
N SER A 184 -2.37 4.86 -11.63
CA SER A 184 -1.63 3.60 -11.55
C SER A 184 -0.26 3.80 -12.14
N LEU A 185 0.75 3.59 -11.32
CA LEU A 185 2.12 3.45 -11.82
C LEU A 185 2.26 2.01 -12.33
N MET A 186 1.79 1.75 -13.53
CA MET A 186 1.86 0.41 -14.14
C MET A 186 3.28 -0.04 -14.49
N GLN A 187 4.29 0.77 -14.24
CA GLN A 187 5.69 0.47 -14.53
C GLN A 187 6.55 0.47 -13.25
N LYS A 188 7.54 -0.42 -13.25
CA LYS A 188 8.50 -0.53 -12.12
C LYS A 188 9.49 0.64 -12.07
N ASP A 189 9.70 1.34 -13.18
CA ASP A 189 10.58 2.50 -13.21
C ASP A 189 9.95 3.65 -12.41
N ARG A 190 10.56 3.96 -11.29
CA ARG A 190 10.14 5.06 -10.40
C ARG A 190 10.85 6.38 -10.74
N ASN A 191 11.89 6.33 -11.58
CA ASN A 191 12.60 7.52 -12.03
C ASN A 191 11.94 8.14 -13.27
N THR A 192 10.68 8.55 -13.09
CA THR A 192 9.89 9.17 -14.15
C THR A 192 9.04 10.29 -13.58
N SER A 193 8.67 11.27 -14.43
CA SER A 193 7.63 12.27 -14.15
C SER A 193 6.25 11.87 -14.71
N LYS A 194 6.16 10.74 -15.42
CA LYS A 194 4.97 10.33 -16.12
C LYS A 194 4.17 9.32 -15.31
N ILE A 195 2.87 9.56 -15.22
CA ILE A 195 1.90 8.66 -14.61
C ILE A 195 0.76 8.37 -15.57
N ARG A 196 0.13 7.22 -15.43
CA ARG A 196 -1.10 6.92 -16.14
C ARG A 196 -2.29 7.28 -15.28
N VAL A 197 -3.16 8.11 -15.82
CA VAL A 197 -4.39 8.55 -15.17
C VAL A 197 -5.57 8.01 -15.97
N GLY A 198 -6.34 7.13 -15.35
CA GLY A 198 -7.61 6.67 -15.89
C GLY A 198 -8.74 7.54 -15.36
N TRP A 199 -9.72 7.85 -16.20
CA TRP A 199 -10.94 8.49 -15.75
C TRP A 199 -12.12 8.19 -16.67
N GLU A 200 -13.30 8.31 -16.13
CA GLU A 200 -14.56 8.19 -16.84
C GLU A 200 -15.59 9.15 -16.26
N SER A 201 -16.56 9.54 -17.05
CA SER A 201 -17.69 10.36 -16.61
C SER A 201 -19.01 9.82 -17.18
N MET A 202 -20.12 10.39 -16.79
CA MET A 202 -21.44 10.03 -17.39
C MET A 202 -21.53 10.32 -18.88
N LYS A 203 -20.68 11.18 -19.42
CA LYS A 203 -20.64 11.58 -20.83
C LYS A 203 -19.50 10.93 -21.60
N THR A 204 -18.44 10.52 -20.90
CA THR A 204 -17.20 10.07 -21.52
C THR A 204 -16.86 8.66 -21.06
N PRO A 205 -16.77 7.69 -21.99
CA PRO A 205 -16.29 6.35 -21.68
C PRO A 205 -14.90 6.37 -21.05
N GLY A 206 -14.57 5.31 -20.28
CA GLY A 206 -13.28 5.18 -19.63
C GLY A 206 -12.10 5.41 -20.58
N LYS A 207 -11.22 6.31 -20.20
CA LYS A 207 -10.00 6.67 -20.94
C LYS A 207 -8.79 6.57 -20.02
N VAL A 208 -7.62 6.29 -20.59
CA VAL A 208 -6.34 6.29 -19.89
C VAL A 208 -5.42 7.29 -20.59
N TYR A 209 -4.88 8.21 -19.83
CA TYR A 209 -3.93 9.21 -20.29
C TYR A 209 -2.57 8.99 -19.65
N GLU A 210 -1.52 9.28 -20.39
CA GLU A 210 -0.20 9.54 -19.81
C GLU A 210 -0.15 11.03 -19.45
N TYR A 211 0.05 11.30 -18.16
CA TYR A 211 0.18 12.65 -17.64
C TYR A 211 1.62 12.88 -17.19
N ASP A 212 2.26 13.90 -17.71
CA ASP A 212 3.59 14.30 -17.28
C ASP A 212 3.48 15.39 -16.20
N ILE A 213 3.94 15.06 -14.99
CA ILE A 213 3.87 15.94 -13.81
C ILE A 213 4.64 17.26 -14.04
N LEU A 214 5.72 17.22 -14.81
CA LEU A 214 6.57 18.40 -15.03
C LEU A 214 6.04 19.36 -16.09
N THR A 215 5.41 18.81 -17.13
CA THR A 215 4.93 19.64 -18.27
C THR A 215 3.43 19.88 -18.26
N LYS A 216 2.68 19.12 -17.44
CA LYS A 216 1.22 19.17 -17.27
C LYS A 216 0.44 18.83 -18.54
#